data_d903b90743b266a62cdb5f09b64c16bf
#
_entry.id   d903b90743b266a62cdb5f09b64c16bf
#
_cell.length_a   1.000
_cell.length_b   1.000
_cell.length_c   1.000
_cell.angle_alpha   90.00
_cell.angle_beta   90.00
_cell.angle_gamma   90.00
#
_symmetry.space_group_name_H-M   'P 1'
#
loop_
_entity.id
_entity.type
_entity.pdbx_description
1 polymer ?
#
loop_
_entity_poly.entity_id
_entity_poly.type
_entity_poly.pdbx_seq_one_letter_code
_entity_poly.pdbx_strand_id
1 'polypeptide(L)'
;TKCWMYFPEDDCPFYRATVFSNYSPYNVPDTKNYWSLMVEISESPDKVVDHSSIEEDVIQGLINTKLITSRDIIVDIWHHFEPYGYPTPSLQRDDALKILPILDNLGIFSRGRFGGWKYEVSNQDHTFMQGVEVANRIALNKEEITIWHPEEVNKPDSRLKLERSLFEN
;
A
#
# COMPACT_ATOMS: atom_id res chain seq x y z
N THR A 1 9.97 18.71 1.13
CA THR A 1 10.12 17.27 1.38
C THR A 1 8.76 16.59 1.26
N LYS A 2 8.47 16.05 0.09
CA LYS A 2 7.25 15.27 -0.15
C LYS A 2 7.65 13.81 -0.18
N CYS A 3 6.88 12.95 0.52
CA CYS A 3 7.11 11.51 0.48
C CYS A 3 6.42 10.90 -0.73
N TRP A 4 5.16 11.25 -0.97
CA TRP A 4 4.35 10.68 -2.04
C TRP A 4 3.80 11.79 -2.94
N MET A 5 3.91 11.55 -4.25
CA MET A 5 3.43 12.45 -5.30
C MET A 5 2.55 11.64 -6.25
N TYR A 6 1.41 12.20 -6.64
CA TYR A 6 0.46 11.57 -7.55
C TYR A 6 0.42 12.33 -8.87
N PHE A 7 0.36 11.59 -9.96
CA PHE A 7 0.42 12.10 -11.33
C PHE A 7 -0.81 11.61 -12.09
N PRO A 8 -1.85 12.43 -12.19
CA PRO A 8 -3.06 12.11 -12.95
C PRO A 8 -2.93 12.43 -14.44
N GLU A 9 -1.87 13.12 -14.86
CA GLU A 9 -1.61 13.53 -16.24
C GLU A 9 -1.07 12.36 -17.06
N ASP A 10 -1.22 12.45 -18.39
CA ASP A 10 -0.80 11.42 -19.35
C ASP A 10 0.66 11.59 -19.83
N ASP A 11 1.45 12.45 -19.19
CA ASP A 11 2.83 12.76 -19.56
C ASP A 11 3.86 11.82 -18.92
N CYS A 12 3.40 10.85 -18.11
CA CYS A 12 4.23 9.82 -17.51
C CYS A 12 3.44 8.50 -17.34
N PRO A 13 4.11 7.32 -17.36
CA PRO A 13 3.43 6.03 -17.24
C PRO A 13 3.01 5.69 -15.81
N PHE A 14 3.61 6.33 -14.80
CA PHE A 14 3.35 6.05 -13.40
C PHE A 14 2.26 6.96 -12.82
N TYR A 15 1.46 6.42 -11.92
CA TYR A 15 0.44 7.18 -11.19
C TYR A 15 0.95 7.76 -9.87
N ARG A 16 2.05 7.21 -9.35
CA ARG A 16 2.66 7.62 -8.08
C ARG A 16 4.17 7.53 -8.12
N ALA A 17 4.82 8.52 -7.52
CA ALA A 17 6.25 8.50 -7.26
C ALA A 17 6.55 8.88 -5.82
N THR A 18 7.62 8.33 -5.27
CA THR A 18 8.11 8.66 -3.93
C THR A 18 9.63 8.79 -3.92
N VAL A 19 10.15 9.70 -3.11
CA VAL A 19 11.58 9.78 -2.83
C VAL A 19 11.93 8.69 -1.83
N PHE A 20 12.32 7.52 -2.34
CA PHE A 20 12.48 6.32 -1.54
C PHE A 20 13.61 6.42 -0.52
N SER A 21 14.66 7.17 -0.84
CA SER A 21 15.73 7.49 0.10
C SER A 21 15.30 8.30 1.33
N ASN A 22 14.11 8.94 1.30
CA ASN A 22 13.56 9.62 2.48
C ASN A 22 12.97 8.67 3.54
N TYR A 23 12.71 7.40 3.20
CA TYR A 23 12.22 6.42 4.18
C TYR A 23 13.34 5.89 5.08
N SER A 24 14.55 5.73 4.51
CA SER A 24 15.70 5.25 5.25
C SER A 24 16.99 5.67 4.57
N PRO A 25 18.01 6.09 5.32
CA PRO A 25 19.33 6.36 4.76
C PRO A 25 19.99 5.12 4.13
N TYR A 26 19.51 3.93 4.46
CA TYR A 26 20.03 2.66 3.92
C TYR A 26 19.42 2.29 2.55
N ASN A 27 18.48 3.08 2.04
CA ASN A 27 17.91 2.89 0.69
C ASN A 27 18.81 3.43 -0.42
N VAL A 28 19.98 3.95 -0.07
CA VAL A 28 21.04 4.38 -0.97
C VAL A 28 22.41 4.08 -0.33
N PRO A 29 23.49 3.93 -1.12
CA PRO A 29 24.81 3.67 -0.57
C PRO A 29 25.36 4.81 0.30
N ASP A 30 25.04 6.05 -0.05
CA ASP A 30 25.47 7.27 0.64
C ASP A 30 24.49 8.41 0.34
N THR A 31 23.84 8.93 1.35
CA THR A 31 22.80 9.99 1.24
C THR A 31 23.36 11.37 0.84
N LYS A 32 24.69 11.55 0.79
CA LYS A 32 25.30 12.81 0.35
C LYS A 32 25.42 12.88 -1.17
N ASN A 33 25.62 11.72 -1.81
CA ASN A 33 25.89 11.61 -3.24
C ASN A 33 24.79 10.93 -4.02
N TYR A 34 23.92 10.17 -3.35
CA TYR A 34 22.88 9.36 -3.98
C TYR A 34 21.50 9.64 -3.37
N TRP A 35 20.50 9.51 -4.19
CA TRP A 35 19.09 9.48 -3.80
C TRP A 35 18.35 8.47 -4.68
N SER A 36 17.21 8.02 -4.25
CA SER A 36 16.43 7.04 -5.00
C SER A 36 14.98 7.44 -5.10
N LEU A 37 14.39 7.14 -6.25
CA LEU A 37 12.96 7.24 -6.51
C LEU A 37 12.37 5.84 -6.64
N MET A 38 11.16 5.66 -6.16
CA MET A 38 10.31 4.54 -6.45
C MET A 38 9.08 5.05 -7.17
N VAL A 39 8.76 4.49 -8.33
CA VAL A 39 7.56 4.81 -9.09
C VAL A 39 6.66 3.59 -9.19
N GLU A 40 5.37 3.81 -9.27
CA GLU A 40 4.38 2.75 -9.35
C GLU A 40 3.51 2.94 -10.60
N ILE A 41 3.46 1.90 -11.40
CA ILE A 41 2.67 1.84 -12.62
C ILE A 41 1.57 0.81 -12.42
N SER A 42 0.33 1.21 -12.67
CA SER A 42 -0.79 0.28 -12.66
C SER A 42 -0.94 -0.39 -14.02
N GLU A 43 -1.22 -1.68 -13.99
CA GLU A 43 -1.54 -2.48 -15.16
C GLU A 43 -2.85 -3.22 -14.95
N SER A 44 -3.62 -3.38 -16.01
CA SER A 44 -4.87 -4.15 -16.03
C SER A 44 -5.16 -4.64 -17.45
N PRO A 45 -6.16 -5.51 -17.67
CA PRO A 45 -6.58 -5.88 -19.02
C PRO A 45 -6.98 -4.68 -19.90
N ASP A 46 -7.42 -3.58 -19.29
CA ASP A 46 -7.82 -2.34 -19.97
C ASP A 46 -6.68 -1.32 -20.10
N LYS A 47 -5.58 -1.53 -19.37
CA LYS A 47 -4.37 -0.71 -19.37
C LYS A 47 -3.15 -1.62 -19.48
N VAL A 48 -2.84 -1.99 -20.69
CA VAL A 48 -1.66 -2.83 -21.00
C VAL A 48 -0.39 -2.00 -20.95
N VAL A 49 0.65 -2.54 -20.33
CA VAL A 49 1.98 -1.93 -20.24
C VAL A 49 2.96 -2.73 -21.10
N ASP A 50 3.75 -2.02 -21.91
CA ASP A 50 4.86 -2.64 -22.64
C ASP A 50 6.08 -2.73 -21.71
N HIS A 51 6.31 -3.92 -21.20
CA HIS A 51 7.45 -4.18 -20.31
C HIS A 51 8.81 -4.09 -21.00
N SER A 52 8.86 -4.08 -22.35
CA SER A 52 10.13 -3.95 -23.08
C SER A 52 10.66 -2.52 -23.15
N SER A 53 9.78 -1.51 -23.02
CA SER A 53 10.12 -0.09 -23.05
C SER A 53 9.92 0.63 -21.72
N ILE A 54 9.35 -0.06 -20.71
CA ILE A 54 8.87 0.58 -19.49
C ILE A 54 9.93 1.40 -18.74
N GLU A 55 11.18 0.95 -18.73
CA GLU A 55 12.26 1.68 -18.05
C GLU A 55 12.57 3.01 -18.76
N GLU A 56 12.60 3.00 -20.09
CA GLU A 56 12.80 4.20 -20.91
C GLU A 56 11.62 5.17 -20.76
N ASP A 57 10.39 4.65 -20.77
CA ASP A 57 9.17 5.42 -20.60
C ASP A 57 9.10 6.06 -19.21
N VAL A 58 9.54 5.34 -18.17
CA VAL A 58 9.66 5.88 -16.81
C VAL A 58 10.69 7.00 -16.74
N ILE A 59 11.88 6.82 -17.32
CA ILE A 59 12.90 7.86 -17.33
C ILE A 59 12.39 9.12 -18.02
N GLN A 60 11.74 8.96 -19.18
CA GLN A 60 11.15 10.09 -19.88
C GLN A 60 10.04 10.75 -19.07
N GLY A 61 9.17 9.97 -18.42
CA GLY A 61 8.13 10.48 -17.53
C GLY A 61 8.69 11.24 -16.33
N LEU A 62 9.80 10.76 -15.72
CA LEU A 62 10.49 11.46 -14.64
C LEU A 62 11.06 12.82 -15.10
N ILE A 63 11.53 12.91 -16.34
CA ILE A 63 12.00 14.17 -16.95
C ILE A 63 10.81 15.10 -17.21
N ASN A 64 9.71 14.59 -17.80
CA ASN A 64 8.51 15.36 -18.11
C ASN A 64 7.91 15.98 -16.85
N THR A 65 7.82 15.20 -15.78
CA THR A 65 7.30 15.63 -14.47
C THR A 65 8.31 16.45 -13.65
N LYS A 66 9.53 16.67 -14.17
CA LYS A 66 10.63 17.43 -13.53
C LYS A 66 11.09 16.84 -12.19
N LEU A 67 10.90 15.55 -12.00
CA LEU A 67 11.48 14.84 -10.85
C LEU A 67 12.96 14.59 -11.03
N ILE A 68 13.41 14.43 -12.27
CA ILE A 68 14.82 14.42 -12.68
C ILE A 68 15.01 15.33 -13.90
N THR A 69 16.25 15.55 -14.26
CA THR A 69 16.65 16.27 -15.47
C THR A 69 17.46 15.35 -16.38
N SER A 70 17.63 15.72 -17.65
CA SER A 70 18.49 14.99 -18.57
C SER A 70 19.99 15.02 -18.23
N ARG A 71 20.37 15.75 -17.16
CA ARG A 71 21.76 15.84 -16.67
C ARG A 71 22.01 14.91 -15.48
N ASP A 72 20.94 14.37 -14.87
CA ASP A 72 21.07 13.45 -13.75
C ASP A 72 21.64 12.12 -14.24
N ILE A 73 22.50 11.52 -13.45
CA ILE A 73 23.14 10.25 -13.75
C ILE A 73 22.33 9.17 -13.05
N ILE A 74 21.71 8.30 -13.83
CA ILE A 74 21.03 7.11 -13.32
C ILE A 74 22.11 6.04 -13.14
N VAL A 75 22.32 5.65 -11.89
CA VAL A 75 23.38 4.69 -11.51
C VAL A 75 22.89 3.26 -11.63
N ASP A 76 21.63 3.03 -11.26
CA ASP A 76 21.02 1.72 -11.26
C ASP A 76 19.50 1.82 -11.40
N ILE A 77 18.88 0.79 -12.00
CA ILE A 77 17.45 0.66 -12.14
C ILE A 77 17.08 -0.77 -11.69
N TRP A 78 16.06 -0.86 -10.86
CA TRP A 78 15.45 -2.13 -10.47
C TRP A 78 13.97 -2.11 -10.83
N HIS A 79 13.55 -3.10 -11.60
CA HIS A 79 12.16 -3.27 -12.02
C HIS A 79 11.59 -4.55 -11.41
N HIS A 80 10.40 -4.45 -10.83
CA HIS A 80 9.67 -5.57 -10.28
C HIS A 80 8.20 -5.52 -10.71
N PHE A 81 7.70 -6.65 -11.17
CA PHE A 81 6.30 -6.84 -11.49
C PHE A 81 5.61 -7.62 -10.37
N GLU A 82 4.55 -7.04 -9.83
CA GLU A 82 3.73 -7.67 -8.79
C GLU A 82 2.32 -7.95 -9.33
N PRO A 83 1.98 -9.21 -9.67
CA PRO A 83 0.70 -9.55 -10.30
C PRO A 83 -0.51 -9.28 -9.41
N TYR A 84 -0.31 -9.19 -8.09
CA TYR A 84 -1.36 -8.92 -7.10
C TYR A 84 -1.00 -7.70 -6.25
N GLY A 85 -0.87 -6.54 -6.88
CA GLY A 85 -0.47 -5.31 -6.20
C GLY A 85 -1.50 -4.80 -5.19
N TYR A 86 -2.79 -4.81 -5.55
CA TYR A 86 -3.88 -4.32 -4.72
C TYR A 86 -5.16 -5.16 -4.86
N PRO A 87 -5.91 -5.38 -3.75
CA PRO A 87 -7.27 -5.87 -3.84
C PRO A 87 -8.16 -4.78 -4.46
N THR A 88 -8.66 -5.02 -5.66
CA THR A 88 -9.53 -4.08 -6.35
C THR A 88 -10.95 -4.23 -5.83
N PRO A 89 -11.58 -3.19 -5.27
CA PRO A 89 -12.99 -3.23 -4.87
C PRO A 89 -13.88 -3.36 -6.11
N SER A 90 -14.82 -4.31 -6.06
CA SER A 90 -15.85 -4.49 -7.07
C SER A 90 -17.23 -4.21 -6.48
N LEU A 91 -18.25 -4.05 -7.35
CA LEU A 91 -19.63 -3.86 -6.90
C LEU A 91 -20.15 -5.07 -6.10
N GLN A 92 -19.60 -6.27 -6.35
CA GLN A 92 -19.98 -7.51 -5.67
C GLN A 92 -19.09 -7.80 -4.45
N ARG A 93 -18.15 -6.95 -4.10
CA ARG A 93 -17.19 -7.17 -2.99
C ARG A 93 -17.90 -7.52 -1.68
N ASP A 94 -18.87 -6.73 -1.29
CA ASP A 94 -19.53 -6.89 0.00
C ASP A 94 -20.35 -8.19 0.10
N ASP A 95 -20.88 -8.66 -1.03
CA ASP A 95 -21.51 -9.98 -1.10
C ASP A 95 -20.50 -11.11 -0.97
N ALA A 96 -19.36 -10.98 -1.64
CA ALA A 96 -18.28 -11.96 -1.53
C ALA A 96 -17.72 -12.03 -0.11
N LEU A 97 -17.60 -10.89 0.59
CA LEU A 97 -17.09 -10.83 1.97
C LEU A 97 -17.99 -11.50 3.02
N LYS A 98 -19.21 -11.84 2.70
CA LYS A 98 -20.08 -12.67 3.57
C LYS A 98 -19.52 -14.06 3.86
N ILE A 99 -18.49 -14.48 3.11
CA ILE A 99 -17.72 -15.70 3.40
C ILE A 99 -16.90 -15.60 4.69
N LEU A 100 -16.44 -14.40 5.09
CA LEU A 100 -15.56 -14.24 6.24
C LEU A 100 -16.16 -14.77 7.57
N PRO A 101 -17.40 -14.44 7.95
CA PRO A 101 -18.00 -15.03 9.15
C PRO A 101 -18.17 -16.55 9.05
N ILE A 102 -18.37 -17.11 7.86
CA ILE A 102 -18.44 -18.56 7.66
C ILE A 102 -17.09 -19.20 7.92
N LEU A 103 -16.02 -18.61 7.39
CA LEU A 103 -14.65 -19.08 7.65
C LEU A 103 -14.28 -18.96 9.13
N ASP A 104 -14.65 -17.86 9.78
CA ASP A 104 -14.44 -17.67 11.22
C ASP A 104 -15.09 -18.78 12.06
N ASN A 105 -16.30 -19.20 11.70
CA ASN A 105 -17.01 -20.31 12.37
C ASN A 105 -16.32 -21.66 12.18
N LEU A 106 -15.53 -21.78 11.12
CA LEU A 106 -14.69 -22.98 10.84
C LEU A 106 -13.30 -22.86 11.48
N GLY A 107 -13.00 -21.76 12.21
CA GLY A 107 -11.69 -21.52 12.80
C GLY A 107 -10.64 -20.99 11.79
N ILE A 108 -11.08 -20.49 10.63
CA ILE A 108 -10.22 -19.95 9.58
C ILE A 108 -10.37 -18.43 9.60
N PHE A 109 -9.37 -17.74 10.11
CA PHE A 109 -9.37 -16.28 10.26
C PHE A 109 -8.63 -15.62 9.10
N SER A 110 -9.34 -15.21 8.06
CA SER A 110 -8.78 -14.50 6.90
C SER A 110 -8.72 -13.01 7.19
N ARG A 111 -7.54 -12.44 7.33
CA ARG A 111 -7.28 -11.04 7.74
C ARG A 111 -6.21 -10.39 6.87
N GLY A 112 -6.05 -9.09 7.02
CA GLY A 112 -5.08 -8.31 6.28
C GLY A 112 -5.57 -7.86 4.91
N ARG A 113 -4.68 -7.24 4.14
CA ARG A 113 -5.00 -6.61 2.85
C ARG A 113 -5.70 -7.54 1.87
N PHE A 114 -5.18 -8.73 1.66
CA PHE A 114 -5.72 -9.71 0.73
C PHE A 114 -6.69 -10.70 1.39
N GLY A 115 -6.57 -10.94 2.68
CA GLY A 115 -7.47 -11.84 3.41
C GLY A 115 -8.81 -11.19 3.75
N GLY A 116 -8.81 -9.92 4.10
CA GLY A 116 -10.00 -9.14 4.40
C GLY A 116 -10.65 -8.50 3.18
N TRP A 117 -9.87 -8.24 2.12
CA TRP A 117 -10.30 -7.58 0.88
C TRP A 117 -11.05 -6.26 1.09
N LYS A 118 -10.78 -5.58 2.21
CA LYS A 118 -11.36 -4.28 2.58
C LYS A 118 -10.32 -3.19 2.38
N TYR A 119 -10.38 -2.52 1.22
CA TYR A 119 -9.43 -1.47 0.84
C TYR A 119 -9.33 -0.36 1.91
N GLU A 120 -10.45 0.00 2.51
CA GLU A 120 -10.58 1.05 3.52
C GLU A 120 -9.78 0.80 4.81
N VAL A 121 -9.41 -0.45 5.09
CA VAL A 121 -8.62 -0.87 6.25
C VAL A 121 -7.52 -1.87 5.86
N SER A 122 -6.82 -1.58 4.78
CA SER A 122 -5.80 -2.47 4.20
C SER A 122 -4.37 -1.90 4.22
N ASN A 123 -4.13 -0.76 4.85
CA ASN A 123 -2.78 -0.25 5.06
C ASN A 123 -2.01 -1.12 6.05
N GLN A 124 -0.69 -0.97 6.12
CA GLN A 124 0.17 -1.79 6.98
C GLN A 124 -0.25 -1.77 8.45
N ASP A 125 -0.56 -0.60 8.99
CA ASP A 125 -1.05 -0.41 10.35
C ASP A 125 -2.37 -1.15 10.60
N HIS A 126 -3.34 -1.00 9.70
CA HIS A 126 -4.61 -1.73 9.77
C HIS A 126 -4.42 -3.25 9.69
N THR A 127 -3.57 -3.71 8.77
CA THR A 127 -3.28 -5.14 8.60
C THR A 127 -2.62 -5.73 9.84
N PHE A 128 -1.69 -4.99 10.44
CA PHE A 128 -1.05 -5.38 11.70
C PHE A 128 -2.08 -5.46 12.84
N MET A 129 -2.94 -4.44 12.97
CA MET A 129 -3.99 -4.43 14.00
C MET A 129 -5.00 -5.57 13.83
N GLN A 130 -5.40 -5.90 12.62
CA GLN A 130 -6.25 -7.07 12.37
C GLN A 130 -5.60 -8.36 12.88
N GLY A 131 -4.28 -8.51 12.73
CA GLY A 131 -3.52 -9.63 13.30
C GLY A 131 -3.55 -9.65 14.84
N VAL A 132 -3.35 -8.51 15.48
CA VAL A 132 -3.43 -8.35 16.95
C VAL A 132 -4.84 -8.65 17.45
N GLU A 133 -5.84 -8.09 16.80
CA GLU A 133 -7.25 -8.25 17.20
C GLU A 133 -7.74 -9.69 17.06
N VAL A 134 -7.38 -10.40 15.97
CA VAL A 134 -7.75 -11.81 15.84
C VAL A 134 -7.06 -12.68 16.87
N ALA A 135 -5.79 -12.40 17.22
CA ALA A 135 -5.11 -13.10 18.30
C ALA A 135 -5.80 -12.87 19.66
N ASN A 136 -6.21 -11.63 19.94
CA ASN A 136 -6.97 -11.29 21.14
C ASN A 136 -8.37 -11.91 21.15
N ARG A 137 -9.02 -12.02 20.01
CA ARG A 137 -10.31 -12.74 19.88
C ARG A 137 -10.14 -14.21 20.24
N ILE A 138 -9.12 -14.87 19.70
CA ILE A 138 -8.87 -16.29 19.97
C ILE A 138 -8.50 -16.53 21.43
N ALA A 139 -7.60 -15.72 21.99
CA ALA A 139 -7.06 -15.94 23.33
C ALA A 139 -7.94 -15.39 24.45
N LEU A 140 -8.63 -14.26 24.22
CA LEU A 140 -9.30 -13.47 25.26
C LEU A 140 -10.78 -13.22 24.95
N ASN A 141 -11.31 -13.73 23.85
CA ASN A 141 -12.67 -13.50 23.35
C ASN A 141 -13.02 -12.00 23.20
N LYS A 142 -12.02 -11.19 22.83
CA LYS A 142 -12.21 -9.76 22.55
C LYS A 142 -12.75 -9.55 21.12
N GLU A 143 -13.46 -8.46 20.91
CA GLU A 143 -13.99 -8.09 19.61
C GLU A 143 -12.90 -7.59 18.67
N GLU A 144 -13.04 -7.88 17.37
CA GLU A 144 -12.22 -7.31 16.31
C GLU A 144 -12.91 -6.06 15.76
N ILE A 145 -12.25 -4.92 15.83
CA ILE A 145 -12.81 -3.62 15.41
C ILE A 145 -12.35 -3.26 13.99
N THR A 146 -11.07 -3.43 13.70
CA THR A 146 -10.49 -2.93 12.45
C THR A 146 -11.15 -3.53 11.22
N ILE A 147 -11.42 -4.83 11.19
CA ILE A 147 -12.04 -5.48 10.04
C ILE A 147 -13.56 -5.31 9.99
N TRP A 148 -14.23 -5.26 11.16
CA TRP A 148 -15.70 -5.26 11.20
C TRP A 148 -16.30 -3.86 11.26
N HIS A 149 -15.55 -2.87 11.78
CA HIS A 149 -15.97 -1.49 11.97
C HIS A 149 -14.99 -0.48 11.36
N PRO A 150 -14.71 -0.55 10.04
CA PRO A 150 -13.75 0.34 9.38
C PRO A 150 -14.09 1.83 9.53
N GLU A 151 -15.39 2.15 9.68
CA GLU A 151 -15.87 3.51 9.92
C GLU A 151 -15.45 4.05 11.30
N GLU A 152 -15.26 3.18 12.29
CA GLU A 152 -14.76 3.58 13.62
C GLU A 152 -13.25 3.84 13.59
N VAL A 153 -12.51 2.98 12.90
CA VAL A 153 -11.04 3.04 12.83
C VAL A 153 -10.57 4.27 12.04
N ASN A 154 -11.31 4.65 11.00
CA ASN A 154 -10.94 5.77 10.13
C ASN A 154 -11.43 7.14 10.64
N LYS A 155 -12.03 7.23 11.82
CA LYS A 155 -12.35 8.52 12.45
C LYS A 155 -11.07 9.28 12.82
N PRO A 156 -11.03 10.62 12.68
CA PRO A 156 -9.83 11.42 12.91
C PRO A 156 -9.10 11.18 14.23
N ASP A 157 -9.85 10.87 15.30
CA ASP A 157 -9.30 10.69 16.66
C ASP A 157 -9.14 9.22 17.09
N SER A 158 -9.47 8.26 16.21
CA SER A 158 -9.50 6.83 16.56
C SER A 158 -8.13 6.26 16.88
N ARG A 159 -7.09 6.68 16.15
CA ARG A 159 -5.71 6.19 16.35
C ARG A 159 -5.16 6.49 17.74
N LEU A 160 -5.39 7.70 18.26
CA LEU A 160 -4.95 8.09 19.59
C LEU A 160 -5.65 7.33 20.72
N LYS A 161 -6.88 6.88 20.51
CA LYS A 161 -7.64 6.08 21.48
C LYS A 161 -7.17 4.62 21.49
N LEU A 162 -6.89 4.04 20.33
CA LEU A 162 -6.37 2.68 20.21
C LEU A 162 -4.97 2.54 20.86
N GLU A 163 -4.08 3.48 20.60
CA GLU A 163 -2.74 3.49 21.20
C GLU A 163 -2.80 3.53 22.73
N ARG A 164 -3.68 4.34 23.31
CA ARG A 164 -3.84 4.41 24.76
C ARG A 164 -4.40 3.11 25.37
N SER A 165 -5.37 2.47 24.72
CA SER A 165 -5.98 1.24 25.22
C SER A 165 -5.04 0.03 25.23
N LEU A 166 -3.99 0.04 24.41
CA LEU A 166 -2.98 -1.01 24.35
C LEU A 166 -1.99 -0.94 25.52
N PHE A 167 -1.86 0.23 26.18
CA PHE A 167 -0.90 0.47 27.28
C PHE A 167 -1.57 0.63 28.65
N GLU A 168 -2.90 0.57 28.73
CA GLU A 168 -3.66 0.75 29.99
C GLU A 168 -4.09 -0.58 30.65
N ASN A 169 -3.45 -1.72 30.34
CA ASN A 169 -3.70 -3.03 30.99
C ASN A 169 -2.45 -3.63 31.60
#